data_1bb7559210d530eb180de4e1f4c7e888
#
_entry.id   1bb7559210d530eb180de4e1f4c7e888
#
_cell.length_a   1.000
_cell.length_b   1.000
_cell.length_c   1.000
_cell.angle_alpha   90.00
_cell.angle_beta   90.00
_cell.angle_gamma   90.00
#
_symmetry.space_group_name_H-M   'P 1'
#
loop_
_entity.id
_entity.type
_entity.pdbx_description
1 polymer ?
#
loop_
_entity_poly.entity_id
_entity_poly.type
_entity_poly.pdbx_seq_one_letter_code
_entity_poly.pdbx_strand_id
1 'polypeptide(L)'
;YLRLSQQNYSIDSGFYPLGSCTMKYNPRVNEKVARLPGLGDLHPLQPTQTVPGALELMDLCATWLKTLTGMPAVALSPAAGAHGELTGLMTIRAALEASGNPRKRVLVPDSAHGTNPASAHACGYTVESIPADDRGRVDIQAMRELLDEDVAAIMLTNPNPCGLFENEIIEIAKAVHDVGAYFYCD
;
A
#
# COMPACT_ATOMS: atom_id res chain seq x y z
N TYR A 1 6.10 9.67 -35.07
CA TYR A 1 5.97 9.14 -33.72
C TYR A 1 6.80 9.94 -32.72
N LEU A 2 8.13 10.09 -32.91
CA LEU A 2 9.03 10.80 -32.01
C LEU A 2 8.59 12.24 -31.68
N ARG A 3 8.14 13.01 -32.71
CA ARG A 3 7.62 14.38 -32.49
C ARG A 3 6.39 14.40 -31.58
N LEU A 4 5.51 13.41 -31.70
CA LEU A 4 4.33 13.30 -30.84
C LEU A 4 4.69 12.84 -29.43
N SER A 5 5.64 11.92 -29.28
CA SER A 5 6.07 11.46 -27.96
C SER A 5 6.76 12.57 -27.15
N GLN A 6 7.47 13.48 -27.81
CA GLN A 6 8.10 14.65 -27.17
C GLN A 6 7.10 15.70 -26.67
N GLN A 7 5.86 15.66 -27.14
CA GLN A 7 4.78 16.54 -26.69
C GLN A 7 4.04 15.97 -25.46
N ASN A 8 4.42 14.77 -25.01
CA ASN A 8 3.86 14.12 -23.85
C ASN A 8 4.90 14.02 -22.73
N TYR A 9 4.41 13.77 -21.54
CA TYR A 9 5.28 13.52 -20.39
C TYR A 9 6.00 12.18 -20.53
N SER A 10 7.26 12.16 -20.13
CA SER A 10 8.02 10.92 -19.93
C SER A 10 8.95 11.09 -18.73
N ILE A 11 9.31 9.97 -18.11
CA ILE A 11 10.20 9.97 -16.95
C ILE A 11 11.61 10.47 -17.27
N ASP A 12 12.03 10.34 -18.52
CA ASP A 12 13.35 10.76 -18.99
C ASP A 12 13.40 12.26 -19.38
N SER A 13 12.26 12.92 -19.58
CA SER A 13 12.18 14.27 -20.12
C SER A 13 11.58 15.31 -19.20
N GLY A 14 10.95 14.92 -18.10
CA GLY A 14 10.31 15.85 -17.20
C GLY A 14 9.69 15.24 -15.96
N PHE A 15 9.30 16.13 -15.05
CA PHE A 15 8.63 15.77 -13.81
C PHE A 15 7.13 15.63 -14.06
N TYR A 16 6.54 14.53 -13.60
CA TYR A 16 5.11 14.29 -13.69
C TYR A 16 4.45 14.39 -12.31
N PRO A 17 3.37 15.21 -12.17
CA PRO A 17 2.86 15.57 -10.84
C PRO A 17 1.97 14.49 -10.17
N LEU A 18 1.54 13.44 -10.90
CA LEU A 18 0.61 12.43 -10.38
C LEU A 18 1.32 11.10 -10.15
N GLY A 19 1.38 10.67 -8.87
CA GLY A 19 2.06 9.44 -8.47
C GLY A 19 1.41 8.15 -9.00
N SER A 20 0.09 8.12 -9.11
CA SER A 20 -0.68 6.95 -9.57
C SER A 20 -0.57 6.66 -11.07
N CYS A 21 -0.06 7.60 -11.87
CA CYS A 21 0.03 7.47 -13.32
C CYS A 21 1.27 6.72 -13.80
N THR A 22 1.91 5.94 -12.98
CA THR A 22 2.99 5.01 -13.34
C THR A 22 4.23 5.68 -13.93
N MET A 23 4.58 6.86 -13.45
CA MET A 23 5.78 7.59 -13.88
C MET A 23 7.03 7.28 -13.03
N LYS A 24 7.05 6.10 -12.39
CA LYS A 24 8.22 5.63 -11.64
C LYS A 24 9.31 5.19 -12.62
N TYR A 25 10.56 5.43 -12.24
CA TYR A 25 11.69 4.98 -13.04
C TYR A 25 11.70 3.45 -13.14
N ASN A 26 11.67 2.95 -14.37
CA ASN A 26 11.80 1.54 -14.67
C ASN A 26 12.95 1.34 -15.66
N PRO A 27 14.10 0.82 -15.24
CA PRO A 27 15.23 0.58 -16.13
C PRO A 27 14.82 -0.30 -17.30
N ARG A 28 15.19 0.09 -18.53
CA ARG A 28 14.83 -0.68 -19.75
C ARG A 28 15.33 -2.12 -19.75
N VAL A 29 16.35 -2.42 -18.96
CA VAL A 29 16.84 -3.80 -18.80
C VAL A 29 15.78 -4.70 -18.17
N ASN A 30 14.95 -4.17 -17.26
CA ASN A 30 13.87 -4.93 -16.63
C ASN A 30 12.87 -5.44 -17.66
N GLU A 31 12.50 -4.61 -18.65
CA GLU A 31 11.61 -5.00 -19.75
C GLU A 31 12.21 -6.11 -20.63
N LYS A 32 13.53 -6.08 -20.85
CA LYS A 32 14.20 -7.11 -21.63
C LYS A 32 14.23 -8.43 -20.87
N VAL A 33 14.55 -8.40 -19.59
CA VAL A 33 14.61 -9.58 -18.73
C VAL A 33 13.22 -10.20 -18.55
N ALA A 34 12.20 -9.38 -18.27
CA ALA A 34 10.82 -9.85 -18.10
C ALA A 34 10.24 -10.57 -19.34
N ARG A 35 10.77 -10.27 -20.52
CA ARG A 35 10.36 -10.90 -21.80
C ARG A 35 11.14 -12.16 -22.17
N LEU A 36 12.08 -12.58 -21.36
CA LEU A 36 12.78 -13.85 -21.61
C LEU A 36 11.78 -15.01 -21.54
N PRO A 37 11.83 -15.98 -22.46
CA PRO A 37 10.88 -17.11 -22.50
C PRO A 37 10.78 -17.87 -21.16
N GLY A 38 11.90 -18.01 -20.46
CA GLY A 38 11.94 -18.63 -19.14
C GLY A 38 11.24 -17.86 -18.01
N LEU A 39 10.74 -16.64 -18.27
CA LEU A 39 9.96 -15.81 -17.34
C LEU A 39 8.60 -15.47 -17.90
N GLY A 40 8.54 -14.99 -19.16
CA GLY A 40 7.30 -14.51 -19.78
C GLY A 40 6.31 -15.59 -20.18
N ASP A 41 6.80 -16.80 -20.47
CA ASP A 41 5.99 -17.92 -20.98
C ASP A 41 5.58 -18.91 -19.86
N LEU A 42 5.79 -18.56 -18.60
CA LEU A 42 5.41 -19.42 -17.47
C LEU A 42 3.90 -19.37 -17.22
N HIS A 43 3.32 -20.52 -16.92
CA HIS A 43 1.92 -20.60 -16.51
C HIS A 43 1.81 -20.70 -14.96
N PRO A 44 0.89 -19.95 -14.30
CA PRO A 44 0.79 -19.93 -12.84
C PRO A 44 0.47 -21.30 -12.22
N LEU A 45 -0.17 -22.21 -12.96
CA LEU A 45 -0.48 -23.57 -12.51
C LEU A 45 0.52 -24.63 -13.03
N GLN A 46 1.65 -24.20 -13.57
CA GLN A 46 2.71 -25.11 -14.02
C GLN A 46 3.31 -25.86 -12.83
N PRO A 47 3.66 -27.14 -12.97
CA PRO A 47 4.27 -27.91 -11.88
C PRO A 47 5.53 -27.23 -11.34
N THR A 48 5.63 -27.09 -10.01
CA THR A 48 6.69 -26.32 -9.33
C THR A 48 8.11 -26.82 -9.66
N GLN A 49 8.26 -28.13 -9.88
CA GLN A 49 9.56 -28.72 -10.26
C GLN A 49 10.07 -28.27 -11.64
N THR A 50 9.22 -27.65 -12.45
CA THR A 50 9.60 -27.13 -13.78
C THR A 50 9.97 -25.66 -13.77
N VAL A 51 9.79 -24.97 -12.63
CA VAL A 51 9.97 -23.52 -12.49
C VAL A 51 10.81 -23.10 -11.27
N PRO A 52 11.89 -23.86 -10.91
CA PRO A 52 12.64 -23.57 -9.68
C PRO A 52 13.25 -22.17 -9.66
N GLY A 53 13.78 -21.70 -10.81
CA GLY A 53 14.38 -20.36 -10.89
C GLY A 53 13.38 -19.22 -10.74
N ALA A 54 12.15 -19.38 -11.22
CA ALA A 54 11.10 -18.37 -11.00
C ALA A 54 10.70 -18.31 -9.52
N LEU A 55 10.59 -19.45 -8.84
CA LEU A 55 10.31 -19.53 -7.41
C LEU A 55 11.45 -18.93 -6.57
N GLU A 56 12.69 -19.19 -6.92
CA GLU A 56 13.86 -18.59 -6.29
C GLU A 56 13.85 -17.06 -6.43
N LEU A 57 13.52 -16.54 -7.61
CA LEU A 57 13.40 -15.09 -7.84
C LEU A 57 12.33 -14.47 -6.95
N MET A 58 11.18 -15.12 -6.80
CA MET A 58 10.11 -14.67 -5.93
C MET A 58 10.54 -14.68 -4.46
N ASP A 59 11.22 -15.72 -4.00
CA ASP A 59 11.73 -15.83 -2.63
C ASP A 59 12.77 -14.76 -2.32
N LEU A 60 13.70 -14.51 -3.22
CA LEU A 60 14.69 -13.43 -3.11
C LEU A 60 14.00 -12.05 -3.03
N CYS A 61 13.02 -11.79 -3.89
CA CYS A 61 12.25 -10.56 -3.86
C CYS A 61 11.53 -10.38 -2.51
N ALA A 62 10.85 -11.40 -2.02
CA ALA A 62 10.19 -11.39 -0.73
C ALA A 62 11.18 -11.14 0.42
N THR A 63 12.35 -11.77 0.36
CA THR A 63 13.40 -11.60 1.38
C THR A 63 13.93 -10.17 1.39
N TRP A 64 14.19 -9.57 0.23
CA TRP A 64 14.63 -8.17 0.15
C TRP A 64 13.57 -7.20 0.66
N LEU A 65 12.32 -7.39 0.28
CA LEU A 65 11.20 -6.55 0.75
C LEU A 65 11.04 -6.64 2.27
N LYS A 66 11.08 -7.84 2.86
CA LYS A 66 11.06 -8.02 4.31
C LYS A 66 12.22 -7.29 5.00
N THR A 67 13.42 -7.39 4.44
CA THR A 67 14.62 -6.72 4.98
C THR A 67 14.50 -5.20 4.92
N LEU A 68 14.00 -4.66 3.82
CA LEU A 68 13.84 -3.21 3.63
C LEU A 68 12.75 -2.61 4.52
N THR A 69 11.66 -3.33 4.71
CA THR A 69 10.49 -2.82 5.46
C THR A 69 10.50 -3.19 6.94
N GLY A 70 11.32 -4.16 7.33
CA GLY A 70 11.29 -4.74 8.67
C GLY A 70 10.04 -5.60 8.95
N MET A 71 9.21 -5.87 7.93
CA MET A 71 7.99 -6.65 8.08
C MET A 71 8.29 -8.16 8.07
N PRO A 72 7.53 -8.97 8.85
CA PRO A 72 7.79 -10.41 8.96
C PRO A 72 7.35 -11.21 7.74
N ALA A 73 6.43 -10.70 6.93
CA ALA A 73 5.86 -11.38 5.79
C ALA A 73 5.61 -10.44 4.61
N VAL A 74 5.50 -11.00 3.42
CA VAL A 74 5.23 -10.28 2.18
C VAL A 74 4.24 -11.08 1.34
N ALA A 75 3.24 -10.41 0.78
CA ALA A 75 2.36 -10.94 -0.26
C ALA A 75 2.82 -10.41 -1.62
N LEU A 76 3.15 -11.29 -2.56
CA LEU A 76 3.57 -10.93 -3.91
C LEU A 76 2.44 -11.01 -4.95
N SER A 77 1.22 -11.40 -4.52
CA SER A 77 0.07 -11.53 -5.41
C SER A 77 -0.58 -10.21 -5.86
N PRO A 78 -0.57 -9.12 -5.06
CA PRO A 78 -1.13 -7.84 -5.50
C PRO A 78 -0.43 -7.33 -6.76
N ALA A 79 -1.23 -6.97 -7.79
CA ALA A 79 -0.71 -6.51 -9.08
C ALA A 79 -0.68 -4.97 -9.20
N ALA A 80 -1.22 -4.26 -8.23
CA ALA A 80 -1.27 -2.80 -8.17
C ALA A 80 -1.37 -2.31 -6.71
N GLY A 81 -1.14 -1.01 -6.46
CA GLY A 81 -1.29 -0.40 -5.13
C GLY A 81 -2.67 -0.64 -4.52
N ALA A 82 -3.73 -0.42 -5.30
CA ALA A 82 -5.10 -0.69 -4.86
C ALA A 82 -5.35 -2.14 -4.43
N HIS A 83 -4.69 -3.11 -5.06
CA HIS A 83 -4.75 -4.52 -4.63
C HIS A 83 -3.99 -4.74 -3.32
N GLY A 84 -2.92 -3.99 -3.07
CA GLY A 84 -2.20 -4.00 -1.81
C GLY A 84 -3.07 -3.49 -0.66
N GLU A 85 -3.76 -2.37 -0.87
CA GLU A 85 -4.71 -1.80 0.09
C GLU A 85 -5.83 -2.79 0.43
N LEU A 86 -6.48 -3.34 -0.60
CA LEU A 86 -7.52 -4.35 -0.42
C LEU A 86 -7.00 -5.59 0.32
N THR A 87 -5.84 -6.11 -0.07
CA THR A 87 -5.23 -7.29 0.57
C THR A 87 -4.90 -7.02 2.04
N GLY A 88 -4.36 -5.84 2.35
CA GLY A 88 -4.06 -5.42 3.71
C GLY A 88 -5.31 -5.40 4.59
N LEU A 89 -6.39 -4.77 4.11
CA LEU A 89 -7.64 -4.68 4.85
C LEU A 89 -8.35 -6.03 4.99
N MET A 90 -8.33 -6.88 3.96
CA MET A 90 -8.82 -8.26 4.07
C MET A 90 -8.05 -9.06 5.12
N THR A 91 -6.73 -8.87 5.18
CA THR A 91 -5.88 -9.53 6.18
C THR A 91 -6.19 -9.04 7.58
N ILE A 92 -6.34 -7.72 7.78
CA ILE A 92 -6.75 -7.13 9.06
C ILE A 92 -8.11 -7.67 9.50
N ARG A 93 -9.07 -7.69 8.59
CA ARG A 93 -10.40 -8.24 8.86
C ARG A 93 -10.34 -9.70 9.31
N ALA A 94 -9.64 -10.53 8.55
CA ALA A 94 -9.50 -11.94 8.89
C ALA A 94 -8.79 -12.16 10.24
N ALA A 95 -7.78 -11.35 10.57
CA ALA A 95 -7.08 -11.42 11.85
C ALA A 95 -8.00 -11.03 13.02
N LEU A 96 -8.80 -9.97 12.88
CA LEU A 96 -9.76 -9.54 13.89
C LEU A 96 -10.88 -10.55 14.09
N GLU A 97 -11.42 -11.11 13.01
CA GLU A 97 -12.44 -12.17 13.07
C GLU A 97 -11.88 -13.44 13.74
N ALA A 98 -10.66 -13.85 13.38
CA ALA A 98 -10.01 -15.02 13.97
C ALA A 98 -9.71 -14.86 15.48
N SER A 99 -9.45 -13.63 15.93
CA SER A 99 -9.28 -13.31 17.35
C SER A 99 -10.59 -13.18 18.13
N GLY A 100 -11.73 -13.31 17.46
CA GLY A 100 -13.07 -13.14 18.07
C GLY A 100 -13.42 -11.68 18.38
N ASN A 101 -12.70 -10.71 17.80
CA ASN A 101 -12.90 -9.28 18.01
C ASN A 101 -13.16 -8.56 16.69
N PRO A 102 -14.27 -8.83 15.97
CA PRO A 102 -14.59 -8.12 14.74
C PRO A 102 -14.88 -6.63 15.05
N ARG A 103 -14.26 -5.75 14.30
CA ARG A 103 -14.42 -4.31 14.42
C ARG A 103 -15.01 -3.75 13.13
N LYS A 104 -15.54 -2.53 13.15
CA LYS A 104 -16.37 -2.00 12.04
C LYS A 104 -15.83 -0.75 11.38
N ARG A 105 -14.94 -0.03 12.03
CA ARG A 105 -14.49 1.29 11.55
C ARG A 105 -13.05 1.27 11.08
N VAL A 106 -12.78 2.02 10.01
CA VAL A 106 -11.45 2.34 9.53
C VAL A 106 -11.31 3.85 9.48
N LEU A 107 -10.27 4.38 10.08
CA LEU A 107 -9.98 5.81 10.07
C LEU A 107 -9.07 6.13 8.88
N VAL A 108 -9.39 7.22 8.17
CA VAL A 108 -8.65 7.65 6.98
C VAL A 108 -8.47 9.16 7.01
N PRO A 109 -7.25 9.72 6.86
CA PRO A 109 -7.07 11.17 6.79
C PRO A 109 -7.82 11.81 5.63
N ASP A 110 -8.28 13.04 5.81
CA ASP A 110 -8.96 13.83 4.76
C ASP A 110 -8.12 13.97 3.47
N SER A 111 -6.79 14.00 3.61
CA SER A 111 -5.86 14.08 2.49
C SER A 111 -5.61 12.75 1.78
N ALA A 112 -6.22 11.65 2.24
CA ALA A 112 -5.92 10.33 1.73
C ALA A 112 -6.32 10.14 0.27
N HIS A 113 -5.62 9.24 -0.39
CA HIS A 113 -5.99 8.78 -1.73
C HIS A 113 -7.36 8.10 -1.70
N GLY A 114 -8.19 8.35 -2.72
CA GLY A 114 -9.57 7.86 -2.78
C GLY A 114 -9.73 6.32 -2.72
N THR A 115 -8.69 5.57 -3.05
CA THR A 115 -8.70 4.11 -2.97
C THR A 115 -8.64 3.60 -1.53
N ASN A 116 -8.07 4.36 -0.57
CA ASN A 116 -8.06 3.96 0.84
C ASN A 116 -9.49 3.78 1.37
N PRO A 117 -10.38 4.80 1.33
CA PRO A 117 -11.76 4.62 1.77
C PRO A 117 -12.54 3.62 0.90
N ALA A 118 -12.28 3.56 -0.42
CA ALA A 118 -12.95 2.62 -1.31
C ALA A 118 -12.62 1.16 -0.96
N SER A 119 -11.36 0.85 -0.67
CA SER A 119 -10.92 -0.48 -0.24
C SER A 119 -11.51 -0.87 1.12
N ALA A 120 -11.61 0.09 2.06
CA ALA A 120 -12.24 -0.13 3.36
C ALA A 120 -13.73 -0.46 3.21
N HIS A 121 -14.47 0.28 2.40
CA HIS A 121 -15.88 -0.02 2.09
C HIS A 121 -16.03 -1.39 1.40
N ALA A 122 -15.16 -1.73 0.46
CA ALA A 122 -15.18 -3.03 -0.22
C ALA A 122 -14.96 -4.20 0.76
N CYS A 123 -14.21 -3.96 1.84
CA CYS A 123 -14.04 -4.92 2.93
C CYS A 123 -15.16 -4.90 3.98
N GLY A 124 -16.19 -4.07 3.79
CA GLY A 124 -17.34 -3.98 4.69
C GLY A 124 -17.14 -3.10 5.93
N TYR A 125 -16.11 -2.25 5.94
CA TYR A 125 -15.89 -1.28 6.99
C TYR A 125 -16.65 0.02 6.76
N THR A 126 -17.03 0.68 7.83
CA THR A 126 -17.42 2.09 7.83
C THR A 126 -16.14 2.93 7.88
N VAL A 127 -16.06 3.93 7.02
CA VAL A 127 -14.92 4.86 6.99
C VAL A 127 -15.26 6.12 7.74
N GLU A 128 -14.32 6.57 8.57
CA GLU A 128 -14.42 7.83 9.28
C GLU A 128 -13.18 8.68 9.00
N SER A 129 -13.42 9.97 8.72
CA SER A 129 -12.36 10.87 8.29
C SER A 129 -11.65 11.49 9.48
N ILE A 130 -10.33 11.59 9.41
CA ILE A 130 -9.50 12.32 10.35
C ILE A 130 -9.17 13.67 9.72
N PRO A 131 -9.50 14.79 10.37
CA PRO A 131 -9.16 16.11 9.84
C PRO A 131 -7.65 16.35 9.77
N ALA A 132 -7.24 17.22 8.87
CA ALA A 132 -5.89 17.72 8.83
C ALA A 132 -5.70 18.90 9.80
N ASP A 133 -4.50 19.05 10.34
CA ASP A 133 -4.08 20.25 11.07
C ASP A 133 -3.85 21.44 10.11
N ASP A 134 -3.56 22.62 10.65
CA ASP A 134 -3.28 23.85 9.89
C ASP A 134 -2.03 23.73 8.97
N ARG A 135 -1.25 22.68 9.14
CA ARG A 135 -0.03 22.39 8.34
C ARG A 135 -0.26 21.31 7.31
N GLY A 136 -1.47 20.79 7.19
CA GLY A 136 -1.85 19.75 6.23
C GLY A 136 -1.38 18.33 6.61
N ARG A 137 -1.15 18.06 7.89
CA ARG A 137 -0.87 16.74 8.46
C ARG A 137 -2.06 16.24 9.26
N VAL A 138 -2.01 15.00 9.70
CA VAL A 138 -3.04 14.44 10.59
C VAL A 138 -3.14 15.27 11.88
N ASP A 139 -4.33 15.71 12.21
CA ASP A 139 -4.61 16.23 13.54
C ASP A 139 -4.67 15.09 14.54
N ILE A 140 -3.58 14.95 15.31
CA ILE A 140 -3.45 13.86 16.29
C ILE A 140 -4.49 13.94 17.40
N GLN A 141 -4.87 15.13 17.80
CA GLN A 141 -5.86 15.29 18.85
C GLN A 141 -7.23 14.80 18.37
N ALA A 142 -7.66 15.25 17.20
CA ALA A 142 -8.88 14.77 16.57
C ALA A 142 -8.84 13.25 16.30
N MET A 143 -7.69 12.72 15.84
CA MET A 143 -7.52 11.29 15.67
C MET A 143 -7.72 10.51 16.97
N ARG A 144 -7.14 10.99 18.08
CA ARG A 144 -7.29 10.34 19.41
C ARG A 144 -8.74 10.32 19.89
N GLU A 145 -9.52 11.35 19.58
CA GLU A 145 -10.95 11.41 19.93
C GLU A 145 -11.78 10.38 19.14
N LEU A 146 -11.32 10.00 17.95
CA LEU A 146 -11.96 8.99 17.10
C LEU A 146 -11.55 7.55 17.44
N LEU A 147 -10.42 7.35 18.15
CA LEU A 147 -9.91 6.03 18.49
C LEU A 147 -10.68 5.38 19.62
N ASP A 148 -11.23 4.21 19.37
CA ASP A 148 -11.88 3.35 20.35
C ASP A 148 -11.77 1.87 19.99
N GLU A 149 -12.47 1.01 20.72
CA GLU A 149 -12.44 -0.45 20.55
C GLU A 149 -13.11 -0.94 19.25
N ASP A 150 -13.88 -0.11 18.55
CA ASP A 150 -14.52 -0.46 17.28
C ASP A 150 -13.67 -0.09 16.05
N VAL A 151 -12.57 0.62 16.27
CA VAL A 151 -11.61 0.94 15.19
C VAL A 151 -10.77 -0.28 14.84
N ALA A 152 -10.92 -0.76 13.61
CA ALA A 152 -10.15 -1.89 13.07
C ALA A 152 -8.75 -1.48 12.63
N ALA A 153 -8.65 -0.34 11.96
CA ALA A 153 -7.39 0.17 11.44
C ALA A 153 -7.43 1.68 11.19
N ILE A 154 -6.25 2.27 11.11
CA ILE A 154 -6.01 3.52 10.39
C ILE A 154 -5.31 3.21 9.07
N MET A 155 -5.68 3.90 7.99
CA MET A 155 -4.93 3.89 6.73
C MET A 155 -4.28 5.25 6.52
N LEU A 156 -2.97 5.29 6.47
CA LEU A 156 -2.21 6.54 6.40
C LEU A 156 -1.11 6.44 5.32
N THR A 157 -1.11 7.41 4.42
CA THR A 157 -0.08 7.56 3.37
C THR A 157 1.05 8.43 3.91
N ASN A 158 2.31 7.97 3.84
CA ASN A 158 3.44 8.73 4.32
C ASN A 158 4.65 8.64 3.36
N PRO A 159 5.07 9.75 2.71
CA PRO A 159 4.50 11.10 2.82
C PRO A 159 3.07 11.16 2.28
N ASN A 160 2.28 12.10 2.80
CA ASN A 160 0.89 12.26 2.39
C ASN A 160 0.78 12.79 0.94
N PRO A 161 -0.41 12.79 0.31
CA PRO A 161 -0.59 13.28 -1.07
C PRO A 161 -0.18 14.74 -1.30
N CYS A 162 -0.06 15.54 -0.25
CA CYS A 162 0.49 16.89 -0.33
C CYS A 162 2.04 16.94 -0.32
N GLY A 163 2.71 15.80 -0.23
CA GLY A 163 4.16 15.67 -0.15
C GLY A 163 4.76 15.95 1.23
N LEU A 164 3.92 15.93 2.26
CA LEU A 164 4.33 16.20 3.64
C LEU A 164 4.52 14.90 4.42
N PHE A 165 5.64 14.79 5.13
CA PHE A 165 5.83 13.70 6.08
C PHE A 165 5.09 13.95 7.38
N GLU A 166 4.47 12.92 7.92
CA GLU A 166 3.89 12.93 9.25
C GLU A 166 5.01 12.89 10.30
N ASN A 167 5.25 14.03 10.96
CA ASN A 167 6.35 14.15 11.93
C ASN A 167 6.15 13.28 13.17
N GLU A 168 4.90 13.04 13.52
CA GLU A 168 4.47 12.34 14.71
C GLU A 168 4.01 10.91 14.42
N ILE A 169 4.51 10.32 13.31
CA ILE A 169 4.13 8.99 12.84
C ILE A 169 4.27 7.90 13.93
N ILE A 170 5.27 8.02 14.79
CA ILE A 170 5.52 7.07 15.90
C ILE A 170 4.40 7.18 16.95
N GLU A 171 3.97 8.41 17.27
CA GLU A 171 2.88 8.63 18.22
C GLU A 171 1.54 8.19 17.65
N ILE A 172 1.30 8.44 16.36
CA ILE A 172 0.12 7.95 15.64
C ILE A 172 0.06 6.42 15.72
N ALA A 173 1.13 5.74 15.32
CA ALA A 173 1.19 4.28 15.32
C ALA A 173 0.98 3.73 16.73
N LYS A 174 1.61 4.34 17.75
CA LYS A 174 1.44 3.94 19.14
C LYS A 174 -0.01 4.09 19.61
N ALA A 175 -0.64 5.23 19.37
CA ALA A 175 -2.02 5.45 19.77
C ALA A 175 -2.99 4.45 19.13
N VAL A 176 -2.78 4.11 17.86
CA VAL A 176 -3.56 3.10 17.13
C VAL A 176 -3.36 1.72 17.75
N HIS A 177 -2.13 1.33 18.04
CA HIS A 177 -1.84 0.03 18.66
C HIS A 177 -2.33 -0.06 20.12
N ASP A 178 -2.32 1.03 20.87
CA ASP A 178 -2.79 1.06 22.27
C ASP A 178 -4.27 0.69 22.40
N VAL A 179 -5.10 0.96 21.38
CA VAL A 179 -6.51 0.51 21.30
C VAL A 179 -6.65 -0.86 20.60
N GLY A 180 -5.54 -1.51 20.25
CA GLY A 180 -5.53 -2.79 19.56
C GLY A 180 -5.97 -2.74 18.10
N ALA A 181 -5.97 -1.57 17.47
CA ALA A 181 -6.20 -1.39 16.06
C ALA A 181 -4.91 -1.63 15.24
N TYR A 182 -5.08 -1.87 13.95
CA TYR A 182 -3.96 -2.04 13.03
C TYR A 182 -3.57 -0.72 12.36
N PHE A 183 -2.30 -0.60 12.03
CA PHE A 183 -1.77 0.53 11.28
C PHE A 183 -1.40 0.08 9.86
N TYR A 184 -2.14 0.56 8.86
CA TYR A 184 -1.83 0.37 7.45
C TYR A 184 -1.07 1.61 6.94
N CYS A 185 0.17 1.43 6.52
CA CYS A 185 0.97 2.48 5.89
C CYS A 185 0.92 2.30 4.36
N ASP A 186 0.41 3.32 3.68
CA ASP A 186 0.30 3.38 2.22
C ASP A 186 1.52 4.06 1.60
#